data_b5dde0a2dbce002a5557a438e6d5f5e3
#
_entry.id   b5dde0a2dbce002a5557a438e6d5f5e3
#
_cell.length_a   1.000
_cell.length_b   1.000
_cell.length_c   1.000
_cell.angle_alpha   90.00
_cell.angle_beta   90.00
_cell.angle_gamma   90.00
#
_symmetry.space_group_name_H-M   'P 1'
#
loop_
_entity.id
_entity.type
_entity.pdbx_description
1 polymer ?
#
loop_
_entity_poly.entity_id
_entity_poly.type
_entity_poly.pdbx_seq_one_letter_code
_entity_poly.pdbx_strand_id
1 'polypeptide(L)'
;MKVKNMALCGMCAAVLVLCAWIAVPMGNISLTLQTFGIFLCLGVLGGKLGSLVILVYLLLGAVGVPVFSGFRGGLGALLSPSGGYLTGFLACGLIYWLITFLFPKKQVLAMVAGLLVCYCIGTFWYYRFYLSATSGVILLQNLLFLPADLVKLVLARQISKRISKKISP
;
A
#
# COMPACT_ATOMS: atom_id res chain seq x y z
N MET A 1 8.80 2.10 22.43
CA MET A 1 8.76 3.03 21.27
C MET A 1 8.67 4.45 21.82
N LYS A 2 9.42 5.46 21.28
CA LYS A 2 9.30 6.85 21.77
C LYS A 2 7.91 7.38 21.41
N VAL A 3 7.30 8.21 22.27
CA VAL A 3 5.96 8.80 22.06
C VAL A 3 5.85 9.48 20.68
N LYS A 4 6.90 10.18 20.25
CA LYS A 4 6.99 10.78 18.90
C LYS A 4 6.73 9.77 17.77
N ASN A 5 7.32 8.57 17.85
CA ASN A 5 7.14 7.53 16.83
C ASN A 5 5.72 6.96 16.84
N MET A 6 5.08 6.85 18.01
CA MET A 6 3.68 6.41 18.11
C MET A 6 2.74 7.41 17.45
N ALA A 7 2.93 8.71 17.75
CA ALA A 7 2.13 9.77 17.13
C ALA A 7 2.29 9.76 15.59
N LEU A 8 3.52 9.64 15.10
CA LEU A 8 3.79 9.55 13.65
C LEU A 8 3.15 8.32 13.02
N CYS A 9 3.18 7.16 13.67
CA CYS A 9 2.51 5.96 13.18
C CYS A 9 0.99 6.17 13.09
N GLY A 10 0.37 6.77 14.11
CA GLY A 10 -1.06 7.09 14.09
C GLY A 10 -1.43 8.06 12.98
N MET A 11 -0.65 9.13 12.79
CA MET A 11 -0.85 10.08 11.69
C MET A 11 -0.71 9.40 10.32
N CYS A 12 0.30 8.56 10.13
CA CYS A 12 0.50 7.81 8.89
C CYS A 12 -0.65 6.83 8.63
N ALA A 13 -1.16 6.14 9.67
CA ALA A 13 -2.32 5.28 9.53
C ALA A 13 -3.57 6.06 9.11
N ALA A 14 -3.83 7.22 9.71
CA ALA A 14 -4.95 8.08 9.33
C ALA A 14 -4.83 8.57 7.87
N VAL A 15 -3.64 9.01 7.45
CA VAL A 15 -3.39 9.41 6.06
C VAL A 15 -3.61 8.24 5.10
N LEU A 16 -3.20 7.03 5.47
CA LEU A 16 -3.41 5.83 4.65
C LEU A 16 -4.90 5.52 4.47
N VAL A 17 -5.71 5.66 5.53
CA VAL A 17 -7.18 5.51 5.46
C VAL A 17 -7.80 6.56 4.53
N LEU A 18 -7.43 7.83 4.67
CA LEU A 18 -7.92 8.90 3.79
C LEU A 18 -7.55 8.63 2.32
N CYS A 19 -6.32 8.17 2.07
CA CYS A 19 -5.88 7.78 0.73
C CYS A 19 -6.67 6.57 0.18
N ALA A 20 -7.11 5.65 1.04
CA ALA A 20 -7.91 4.50 0.64
C ALA A 20 -9.34 4.89 0.22
N TRP A 21 -9.90 5.93 0.84
CA TRP A 21 -11.24 6.44 0.51
C TRP A 21 -11.27 7.21 -0.81
N ILE A 22 -10.14 7.79 -1.24
CA ILE A 22 -10.02 8.43 -2.55
C ILE A 22 -9.80 7.33 -3.60
N ALA A 23 -10.89 6.91 -4.22
CA ALA A 23 -10.94 5.79 -5.14
C ALA A 23 -11.78 6.11 -6.38
N VAL A 24 -11.27 5.72 -7.54
CA VAL A 24 -12.01 5.73 -8.80
C VAL A 24 -12.36 4.28 -9.14
N PRO A 25 -13.65 3.92 -9.18
CA PRO A 25 -14.04 2.56 -9.52
C PRO A 25 -13.71 2.27 -11.00
N MET A 26 -12.98 1.18 -11.25
CA MET A 26 -12.60 0.73 -12.58
C MET A 26 -12.94 -0.77 -12.75
N GLY A 27 -14.23 -1.08 -12.73
CA GLY A 27 -14.72 -2.45 -12.75
C GLY A 27 -14.60 -3.13 -11.39
N ASN A 28 -13.99 -4.32 -11.35
CA ASN A 28 -13.89 -5.13 -10.13
C ASN A 28 -12.83 -4.64 -9.11
N ILE A 29 -11.91 -3.80 -9.57
CA ILE A 29 -10.83 -3.23 -8.74
C ILE A 29 -10.85 -1.72 -8.93
N SER A 30 -10.73 -0.97 -7.84
CA SER A 30 -10.69 0.49 -7.87
C SER A 30 -9.26 1.01 -7.94
N LEU A 31 -9.02 2.01 -8.77
CA LEU A 31 -7.80 2.80 -8.70
C LEU A 31 -7.88 3.72 -7.48
N THR A 32 -6.99 3.57 -6.51
CA THR A 32 -7.02 4.32 -5.24
C THR A 32 -5.75 5.13 -5.03
N LEU A 33 -5.79 6.13 -4.16
CA LEU A 33 -4.58 6.77 -3.64
C LEU A 33 -3.86 5.94 -2.55
N GLN A 34 -4.34 4.74 -2.26
CA GLN A 34 -3.83 3.88 -1.20
C GLN A 34 -2.34 3.54 -1.37
N THR A 35 -1.89 3.25 -2.60
CA THR A 35 -0.48 3.02 -2.92
C THR A 35 0.40 4.23 -2.59
N PHE A 36 -0.07 5.45 -2.83
CA PHE A 36 0.62 6.68 -2.40
C PHE A 36 0.75 6.73 -0.87
N GLY A 37 -0.34 6.47 -0.13
CA GLY A 37 -0.33 6.42 1.34
C GLY A 37 0.68 5.42 1.88
N ILE A 38 0.75 4.22 1.29
CA ILE A 38 1.72 3.18 1.65
C ILE A 38 3.15 3.65 1.43
N PHE A 39 3.47 4.18 0.26
CA PHE A 39 4.82 4.68 -0.04
C PHE A 39 5.20 5.87 0.84
N LEU A 40 4.23 6.72 1.17
CA LEU A 40 4.46 7.84 2.10
C LEU A 40 4.80 7.33 3.50
N CYS A 41 4.02 6.37 4.04
CA CYS A 41 4.28 5.76 5.34
C CYS A 41 5.67 5.09 5.38
N LEU A 42 6.00 4.30 4.37
CA LEU A 42 7.31 3.64 4.27
C LEU A 42 8.47 4.65 4.16
N GLY A 43 8.26 5.73 3.41
CA GLY A 43 9.27 6.76 3.22
C GLY A 43 9.51 7.65 4.45
N VAL A 44 8.47 7.91 5.26
CA VAL A 44 8.55 8.75 6.47
C VAL A 44 9.02 7.95 7.69
N LEU A 45 8.44 6.77 7.89
CA LEU A 45 8.66 5.95 9.09
C LEU A 45 9.81 4.94 8.91
N GLY A 46 10.27 4.73 7.66
CA GLY A 46 11.19 3.65 7.32
C GLY A 46 10.49 2.28 7.26
N GLY A 47 11.24 1.25 6.87
CA GLY A 47 10.67 -0.07 6.58
C GLY A 47 9.98 -0.72 7.77
N LYS A 48 10.62 -0.76 8.94
CA LYS A 48 10.08 -1.46 10.13
C LYS A 48 8.76 -0.86 10.63
N LEU A 49 8.74 0.44 10.92
CA LEU A 49 7.55 1.10 11.45
C LEU A 49 6.48 1.29 10.37
N GLY A 50 6.87 1.54 9.12
CA GLY A 50 5.95 1.63 8.00
C GLY A 50 5.21 0.31 7.74
N SER A 51 5.91 -0.83 7.76
CA SER A 51 5.27 -2.16 7.65
C SER A 51 4.34 -2.45 8.83
N LEU A 52 4.70 -2.02 10.04
CA LEU A 52 3.84 -2.16 11.22
C LEU A 52 2.54 -1.34 11.05
N VAL A 53 2.63 -0.11 10.52
CA VAL A 53 1.44 0.72 10.25
C VAL A 53 0.53 0.05 9.21
N ILE A 54 1.11 -0.52 8.14
CA ILE A 54 0.34 -1.25 7.13
C ILE A 54 -0.35 -2.47 7.75
N LEU A 55 0.35 -3.21 8.61
CA LEU A 55 -0.23 -4.36 9.32
C LEU A 55 -1.41 -3.92 10.20
N VAL A 56 -1.24 -2.88 11.02
CA VAL A 56 -2.30 -2.35 11.88
C VAL A 56 -3.50 -1.87 11.05
N TYR A 57 -3.25 -1.19 9.93
CA TYR A 57 -4.30 -0.77 8.99
C TYR A 57 -5.11 -1.97 8.46
N LEU A 58 -4.44 -3.05 8.06
CA LEU A 58 -5.11 -4.27 7.59
C LEU A 58 -5.89 -4.96 8.70
N LEU A 59 -5.35 -5.00 9.92
CA LEU A 59 -6.05 -5.59 11.08
C LEU A 59 -7.29 -4.78 11.44
N LEU A 60 -7.23 -3.44 11.45
CA LEU A 60 -8.40 -2.58 11.66
C LEU A 60 -9.47 -2.85 10.61
N GLY A 61 -9.06 -2.96 9.34
CA GLY A 61 -9.99 -3.32 8.28
C GLY A 61 -10.57 -4.73 8.45
N ALA A 62 -9.79 -5.71 8.87
CA ALA A 62 -10.22 -7.09 9.09
C ALA A 62 -11.29 -7.21 10.18
N VAL A 63 -11.16 -6.45 11.28
CA VAL A 63 -12.16 -6.44 12.38
C VAL A 63 -13.42 -5.64 12.05
N GLY A 64 -13.51 -5.05 10.85
CA GLY A 64 -14.73 -4.40 10.38
C GLY A 64 -14.70 -2.89 10.35
N VAL A 65 -13.60 -2.24 10.77
CA VAL A 65 -13.47 -0.77 10.63
C VAL A 65 -13.46 -0.40 9.14
N PRO A 66 -14.24 0.59 8.67
CA PRO A 66 -14.40 0.92 7.25
C PRO A 66 -13.19 1.71 6.71
N VAL A 67 -12.00 1.12 6.79
CA VAL A 67 -10.72 1.75 6.40
C VAL A 67 -10.30 1.46 4.95
N PHE A 68 -10.96 0.52 4.26
CA PHE A 68 -10.64 0.18 2.88
C PHE A 68 -11.40 1.03 1.86
N SER A 69 -11.02 0.92 0.60
CA SER A 69 -11.65 1.61 -0.53
C SER A 69 -13.18 1.40 -0.56
N GLY A 70 -13.92 2.48 -0.78
CA GLY A 70 -15.39 2.46 -0.76
C GLY A 70 -15.98 2.32 0.63
N PHE A 71 -15.26 2.77 1.68
CA PHE A 71 -15.68 2.68 3.08
C PHE A 71 -15.96 1.23 3.53
N ARG A 72 -15.25 0.27 2.95
CA ARG A 72 -15.42 -1.15 3.26
C ARG A 72 -14.53 -1.57 4.42
N GLY A 73 -14.96 -2.62 5.13
CA GLY A 73 -14.23 -3.30 6.17
C GLY A 73 -14.74 -4.73 6.33
N GLY A 74 -14.17 -5.45 7.26
CA GLY A 74 -14.48 -6.85 7.55
C GLY A 74 -13.67 -7.83 6.68
N LEU A 75 -13.69 -9.11 7.08
CA LEU A 75 -13.03 -10.20 6.37
C LEU A 75 -13.52 -10.33 4.93
N GLY A 76 -14.79 -10.02 4.65
CA GLY A 76 -15.34 -10.02 3.29
C GLY A 76 -14.61 -9.07 2.34
N ALA A 77 -14.10 -7.94 2.82
CA ALA A 77 -13.29 -7.04 2.00
C ALA A 77 -11.92 -7.64 1.65
N LEU A 78 -11.31 -8.37 2.59
CA LEU A 78 -10.04 -9.09 2.36
C LEU A 78 -10.22 -10.31 1.45
N LEU A 79 -11.39 -10.92 1.45
CA LEU A 79 -11.74 -12.03 0.56
C LEU A 79 -12.30 -11.58 -0.79
N SER A 80 -12.48 -10.27 -1.01
CA SER A 80 -12.94 -9.71 -2.28
C SER A 80 -11.89 -9.79 -3.39
N PRO A 81 -12.24 -9.47 -4.66
CA PRO A 81 -11.28 -9.41 -5.78
C PRO A 81 -10.05 -8.53 -5.50
N SER A 82 -10.23 -7.45 -4.74
CA SER A 82 -9.14 -6.55 -4.34
C SER A 82 -8.33 -7.05 -3.13
N GLY A 83 -8.75 -8.13 -2.47
CA GLY A 83 -8.11 -8.65 -1.25
C GLY A 83 -6.65 -9.03 -1.41
N GLY A 84 -6.29 -9.59 -2.57
CA GLY A 84 -4.91 -9.91 -2.89
C GLY A 84 -4.00 -8.68 -2.94
N TYR A 85 -4.52 -7.54 -3.41
CA TYR A 85 -3.76 -6.28 -3.39
C TYR A 85 -3.64 -5.74 -1.97
N LEU A 86 -4.68 -5.88 -1.14
CA LEU A 86 -4.63 -5.48 0.27
C LEU A 86 -3.55 -6.28 1.03
N THR A 87 -3.52 -7.59 0.89
CA THR A 87 -2.45 -8.43 1.48
C THR A 87 -1.10 -8.16 0.83
N GLY A 88 -1.07 -7.86 -0.46
CA GLY A 88 0.09 -7.43 -1.22
C GLY A 88 0.74 -6.15 -0.67
N PHE A 89 -0.02 -5.25 -0.05
CA PHE A 89 0.53 -4.06 0.59
C PHE A 89 1.43 -4.39 1.80
N LEU A 90 1.08 -5.42 2.56
CA LEU A 90 1.97 -5.88 3.63
C LEU A 90 3.25 -6.47 3.06
N ALA A 91 3.16 -7.29 2.01
CA ALA A 91 4.33 -7.82 1.32
C ALA A 91 5.20 -6.70 0.75
N CYS A 92 4.59 -5.65 0.15
CA CYS A 92 5.28 -4.45 -0.30
C CYS A 92 6.08 -3.80 0.83
N GLY A 93 5.48 -3.63 2.01
CA GLY A 93 6.14 -3.09 3.19
C GLY A 93 7.32 -3.94 3.65
N LEU A 94 7.16 -5.26 3.71
CA LEU A 94 8.20 -6.19 4.13
C LEU A 94 9.38 -6.22 3.13
N ILE A 95 9.12 -6.22 1.83
CA ILE A 95 10.15 -6.13 0.78
C ILE A 95 10.89 -4.80 0.87
N TYR A 96 10.15 -3.69 1.05
CA TYR A 96 10.76 -2.39 1.26
C TYR A 96 11.68 -2.41 2.49
N TRP A 97 11.23 -2.99 3.61
CA TRP A 97 12.04 -3.11 4.82
C TRP A 97 13.29 -3.94 4.56
N LEU A 98 13.17 -5.11 3.95
CA LEU A 98 14.29 -6.00 3.65
C LEU A 98 15.34 -5.29 2.77
N ILE A 99 14.91 -4.68 1.66
CA ILE A 99 15.84 -4.03 0.73
C ILE A 99 16.50 -2.80 1.39
N THR A 100 15.76 -1.99 2.15
CA THR A 100 16.34 -0.82 2.82
C THR A 100 17.21 -1.19 4.02
N PHE A 101 17.00 -2.34 4.63
CA PHE A 101 17.89 -2.89 5.65
C PHE A 101 19.24 -3.31 5.05
N LEU A 102 19.21 -4.00 3.92
CA LEU A 102 20.43 -4.45 3.22
C LEU A 102 21.12 -3.29 2.46
N PHE A 103 20.34 -2.41 1.85
CA PHE A 103 20.81 -1.33 0.99
C PHE A 103 20.10 0.00 1.32
N PRO A 104 20.52 0.73 2.37
CA PRO A 104 19.79 1.93 2.86
C PRO A 104 19.62 3.04 1.81
N LYS A 105 20.52 3.11 0.83
CA LYS A 105 20.48 4.14 -0.25
C LYS A 105 19.51 3.79 -1.37
N LYS A 106 19.06 2.54 -1.51
CA LYS A 106 18.23 2.05 -2.63
C LYS A 106 16.72 2.10 -2.34
N GLN A 107 16.22 3.16 -1.69
CA GLN A 107 14.83 3.27 -1.28
C GLN A 107 13.83 3.27 -2.46
N VAL A 108 14.17 3.89 -3.59
CA VAL A 108 13.31 3.89 -4.79
C VAL A 108 13.20 2.47 -5.35
N LEU A 109 14.32 1.77 -5.46
CA LEU A 109 14.32 0.37 -5.90
C LEU A 109 13.46 -0.50 -4.97
N ALA A 110 13.54 -0.26 -3.65
CA ALA A 110 12.72 -0.97 -2.67
C ALA A 110 11.21 -0.72 -2.86
N MET A 111 10.82 0.53 -3.17
CA MET A 111 9.43 0.88 -3.46
C MET A 111 8.94 0.20 -4.75
N VAL A 112 9.74 0.23 -5.81
CA VAL A 112 9.38 -0.41 -7.10
C VAL A 112 9.29 -1.92 -6.93
N ALA A 113 10.25 -2.56 -6.28
CA ALA A 113 10.22 -4.00 -6.02
C ALA A 113 8.99 -4.38 -5.18
N GLY A 114 8.68 -3.61 -4.14
CA GLY A 114 7.48 -3.81 -3.32
C GLY A 114 6.18 -3.68 -4.14
N LEU A 115 6.11 -2.70 -5.04
CA LEU A 115 4.96 -2.52 -5.94
C LEU A 115 4.77 -3.72 -6.87
N LEU A 116 5.84 -4.22 -7.47
CA LEU A 116 5.80 -5.39 -8.34
C LEU A 116 5.34 -6.64 -7.58
N VAL A 117 5.85 -6.86 -6.37
CA VAL A 117 5.40 -7.98 -5.52
C VAL A 117 3.92 -7.83 -5.17
N CYS A 118 3.45 -6.63 -4.85
CA CYS A 118 2.04 -6.36 -4.60
C CYS A 118 1.17 -6.72 -5.82
N TYR A 119 1.59 -6.35 -7.03
CA TYR A 119 0.87 -6.70 -8.26
C TYR A 119 0.89 -8.22 -8.53
N CYS A 120 2.01 -8.88 -8.30
CA CYS A 120 2.08 -10.34 -8.46
C CYS A 120 1.09 -11.05 -7.52
N ILE A 121 1.06 -10.66 -6.24
CA ILE A 121 0.13 -11.25 -5.25
C ILE A 121 -1.32 -10.92 -5.61
N GLY A 122 -1.63 -9.67 -5.96
CA GLY A 122 -2.97 -9.23 -6.34
C GLY A 122 -3.49 -9.97 -7.57
N THR A 123 -2.66 -10.08 -8.60
CA THR A 123 -3.00 -10.79 -9.85
C THR A 123 -3.21 -12.28 -9.61
N PHE A 124 -2.30 -12.91 -8.85
CA PHE A 124 -2.42 -14.33 -8.50
C PHE A 124 -3.70 -14.61 -7.72
N TRP A 125 -4.00 -13.78 -6.72
CA TRP A 125 -5.23 -13.87 -5.93
C TRP A 125 -6.47 -13.78 -6.81
N TYR A 126 -6.53 -12.75 -7.65
CA TYR A 126 -7.66 -12.53 -8.54
C TYR A 126 -7.85 -13.74 -9.47
N TYR A 127 -6.78 -14.22 -10.10
CA TYR A 127 -6.82 -15.37 -10.98
C TYR A 127 -7.28 -16.66 -10.26
N ARG A 128 -6.80 -16.86 -9.02
CA ARG A 128 -7.10 -18.10 -8.27
C ARG A 128 -8.55 -18.17 -7.77
N PHE A 129 -9.12 -17.06 -7.39
CA PHE A 129 -10.44 -17.02 -6.73
C PHE A 129 -11.57 -16.48 -7.60
N TYR A 130 -11.27 -15.81 -8.71
CA TYR A 130 -12.24 -15.15 -9.58
C TYR A 130 -12.03 -15.54 -11.05
N LEU A 131 -12.04 -16.86 -11.32
CA LEU A 131 -11.75 -17.51 -12.60
C LEU A 131 -12.63 -17.10 -13.79
N SER A 132 -13.72 -16.38 -13.58
CA SER A 132 -14.64 -15.93 -14.64
C SER A 132 -14.13 -14.73 -15.44
N ALA A 133 -13.06 -14.08 -15.00
CA ALA A 133 -12.45 -12.98 -15.76
C ALA A 133 -11.34 -13.51 -16.66
N THR A 134 -11.42 -13.21 -17.95
CA THR A 134 -10.35 -13.50 -18.90
C THR A 134 -9.03 -12.94 -18.39
N SER A 135 -7.99 -13.75 -18.31
CA SER A 135 -6.66 -13.38 -17.78
C SER A 135 -6.11 -12.07 -18.37
N GLY A 136 -6.47 -11.76 -19.62
CA GLY A 136 -6.09 -10.51 -20.28
C GLY A 136 -6.67 -9.26 -19.63
N VAL A 137 -7.86 -9.32 -19.03
CA VAL A 137 -8.51 -8.15 -18.39
C VAL A 137 -7.73 -7.70 -17.14
N ILE A 138 -7.22 -8.64 -16.35
CA ILE A 138 -6.46 -8.33 -15.13
C ILE A 138 -5.10 -7.74 -15.46
N LEU A 139 -4.43 -8.32 -16.45
CA LEU A 139 -3.14 -7.79 -16.93
C LEU A 139 -3.30 -6.39 -17.51
N LEU A 140 -4.36 -6.15 -18.28
CA LEU A 140 -4.67 -4.82 -18.81
C LEU A 140 -4.95 -3.82 -17.67
N GLN A 141 -5.71 -4.22 -16.65
CA GLN A 141 -5.97 -3.38 -15.48
C GLN A 141 -4.67 -3.00 -14.74
N ASN A 142 -3.78 -3.96 -14.50
CA ASN A 142 -2.48 -3.67 -13.89
C ASN A 142 -1.62 -2.74 -14.76
N LEU A 143 -1.64 -2.91 -16.08
CA LEU A 143 -0.94 -2.04 -17.03
C LEU A 143 -1.49 -0.60 -16.99
N LEU A 144 -2.80 -0.43 -16.83
CA LEU A 144 -3.43 0.88 -16.68
C LEU A 144 -3.11 1.55 -15.33
N PHE A 145 -2.96 0.75 -14.26
CA PHE A 145 -2.66 1.27 -12.92
C PHE A 145 -1.18 1.61 -12.75
N LEU A 146 -0.29 0.93 -13.45
CA LEU A 146 1.16 1.07 -13.29
C LEU A 146 1.67 2.52 -13.48
N PRO A 147 1.29 3.26 -14.55
CA PRO A 147 1.73 4.64 -14.71
C PRO A 147 1.27 5.55 -13.57
N ALA A 148 0.01 5.41 -13.14
CA ALA A 148 -0.52 6.17 -12.01
C ALA A 148 0.22 5.87 -10.71
N ASP A 149 0.53 4.60 -10.44
CA ASP A 149 1.25 4.19 -9.24
C ASP A 149 2.72 4.60 -9.26
N LEU A 150 3.36 4.66 -10.41
CA LEU A 150 4.70 5.23 -10.54
C LEU A 150 4.72 6.73 -10.24
N VAL A 151 3.73 7.49 -10.70
CA VAL A 151 3.59 8.91 -10.35
C VAL A 151 3.38 9.07 -8.84
N LYS A 152 2.49 8.29 -8.24
CA LYS A 152 2.24 8.28 -6.78
C LYS A 152 3.51 7.95 -5.99
N LEU A 153 4.30 6.98 -6.45
CA LEU A 153 5.58 6.60 -5.85
C LEU A 153 6.55 7.79 -5.84
N VAL A 154 6.71 8.48 -6.98
CA VAL A 154 7.60 9.64 -7.09
C VAL A 154 7.16 10.77 -6.16
N LEU A 155 5.86 11.09 -6.14
CA LEU A 155 5.28 12.11 -5.27
C LEU A 155 5.46 11.74 -3.78
N ALA A 156 5.13 10.52 -3.39
CA ALA A 156 5.32 10.02 -2.03
C ALA A 156 6.79 10.11 -1.60
N ARG A 157 7.71 9.77 -2.49
CA ARG A 157 9.16 9.87 -2.24
C ARG A 157 9.63 11.32 -2.03
N GLN A 158 9.15 12.27 -2.83
CA GLN A 158 9.51 13.68 -2.69
C GLN A 158 8.96 14.25 -1.38
N ILE A 159 7.70 13.97 -1.06
CA ILE A 159 7.04 14.45 0.16
C ILE A 159 7.69 13.82 1.39
N SER A 160 7.91 12.50 1.40
CA SER A 160 8.54 11.81 2.53
C SER A 160 9.94 12.35 2.84
N LYS A 161 10.75 12.66 1.82
CA LYS A 161 12.06 13.31 2.00
C LYS A 161 11.95 14.67 2.70
N ARG A 162 10.97 15.49 2.32
CA ARG A 162 10.75 16.81 2.94
C ARG A 162 10.31 16.69 4.39
N ILE A 163 9.40 15.75 4.68
CA ILE A 163 8.89 15.49 6.02
C ILE A 163 10.02 14.95 6.91
N SER A 164 10.77 13.95 6.45
CA SER A 164 11.86 13.35 7.22
C SER A 164 12.95 14.36 7.61
N LYS A 165 13.27 15.31 6.72
CA LYS A 165 14.21 16.40 7.03
C LYS A 165 13.73 17.31 8.18
N LYS A 166 12.42 17.49 8.34
CA LYS A 166 11.84 18.34 9.40
C LYS A 166 11.66 17.60 10.72
N ILE A 167 11.53 16.27 10.66
CA ILE A 167 11.26 15.43 11.85
C ILE A 167 12.55 14.90 12.48
N SER A 168 13.59 14.66 11.68
CA SER A 168 14.94 14.34 12.16
C SER A 168 15.67 15.65 12.48
N PRO A 169 16.06 15.90 13.74
CA PRO A 169 16.89 17.03 14.09
C PRO A 169 18.30 16.86 13.51
#